data_c93b079bf3bd6923514847fa0c97fcfe
#
_entry.id   c93b079bf3bd6923514847fa0c97fcfe
#
_cell.length_a   1.000
_cell.length_b   1.000
_cell.length_c   1.000
_cell.angle_alpha   90.00
_cell.angle_beta   90.00
_cell.angle_gamma   90.00
#
_symmetry.space_group_name_H-M   'P 1'
#
loop_
_entity.id
_entity.type
_entity.pdbx_description
1 polymer ?
#
loop_
_entity_poly.entity_id
_entity_poly.type
_entity_poly.pdbx_seq_one_letter_code
_entity_poly.pdbx_strand_id
1 'polypeptide(L)'
;MRVLNIGSLNLDHVYNVDHIITPGETEATGGLNLYLGGKGINQSIALAKAGVRVCHGGLIGDDGQPFLDACEEYGVDARYIRKIEEKTGHTVIQIDKHGQNSILLYGGANQCLTEGYVDEVLADFAAGDILLLQNEVNLLPYIVDKAYEKGMVIALNPSPYNEKLEKVDMTKISIFLLNEVEGAQISGSTDPKEILKVMLEKFPHARIVLTLGKDGAIYADQAEMYFQPIFPVKTVDTTAAGDTFTGYFLAGLTEGMPIPDILRMSAKASSIAVTRSGAVPSIPYRKEVMEALQEA
;
A
#
# COMPACT_ATOMS: atom_id res chain seq x y z
N MET A 1 -7.71 13.69 13.45
CA MET A 1 -7.34 13.23 12.10
C MET A 1 -7.64 11.73 12.04
N ARG A 2 -8.57 11.31 11.19
CA ARG A 2 -8.91 9.90 10.95
C ARG A 2 -8.28 9.45 9.66
N VAL A 3 -8.07 8.16 9.47
CA VAL A 3 -7.55 7.61 8.23
C VAL A 3 -8.62 6.72 7.61
N LEU A 4 -8.98 7.04 6.35
CA LEU A 4 -9.75 6.20 5.47
C LEU A 4 -8.80 5.63 4.41
N ASN A 5 -8.81 4.33 4.23
CA ASN A 5 -8.14 3.69 3.10
C ASN A 5 -9.23 3.11 2.18
N ILE A 6 -9.35 3.62 0.96
CA ILE A 6 -10.19 2.97 -0.07
C ILE A 6 -9.23 2.20 -0.97
N GLY A 7 -9.23 0.88 -0.82
CA GLY A 7 -8.19 0.06 -1.43
C GLY A 7 -8.60 -1.39 -1.69
N SER A 8 -7.69 -2.11 -2.29
CA SER A 8 -7.87 -3.49 -2.74
C SER A 8 -7.86 -4.50 -1.61
N LEU A 9 -8.63 -5.58 -1.83
CA LEU A 9 -8.67 -6.80 -1.03
C LEU A 9 -8.49 -7.96 -2.02
N ASN A 10 -7.35 -8.67 -1.96
CA ASN A 10 -7.02 -9.75 -2.89
C ASN A 10 -6.73 -11.06 -2.16
N LEU A 11 -7.36 -12.14 -2.58
CA LEU A 11 -6.99 -13.49 -2.17
C LEU A 11 -5.82 -13.98 -3.02
N ASP A 12 -4.66 -14.15 -2.42
CA ASP A 12 -3.45 -14.58 -3.14
C ASP A 12 -3.35 -16.12 -3.10
N HIS A 13 -3.60 -16.75 -4.25
CA HIS A 13 -3.46 -18.20 -4.45
C HIS A 13 -2.03 -18.49 -4.90
N VAL A 14 -1.19 -18.95 -3.98
CA VAL A 14 0.24 -19.21 -4.21
C VAL A 14 0.46 -20.70 -4.47
N TYR A 15 0.88 -21.03 -5.68
CA TYR A 15 1.20 -22.37 -6.14
C TYR A 15 2.71 -22.56 -6.18
N ASN A 16 3.20 -23.56 -5.47
CA ASN A 16 4.61 -23.95 -5.57
C ASN A 16 4.78 -24.93 -6.74
N VAL A 17 5.60 -24.55 -7.72
CA VAL A 17 5.83 -25.28 -8.96
C VAL A 17 7.32 -25.60 -9.12
N ASP A 18 7.67 -26.59 -9.92
CA ASP A 18 9.06 -26.87 -10.25
C ASP A 18 9.66 -25.78 -11.14
N HIS A 19 8.85 -25.25 -12.06
CA HIS A 19 9.16 -24.13 -12.95
C HIS A 19 7.86 -23.37 -13.31
N ILE A 20 8.00 -22.13 -13.77
CA ILE A 20 6.85 -21.36 -14.28
C ILE A 20 6.35 -22.03 -15.56
N ILE A 21 5.07 -22.46 -15.60
CA ILE A 21 4.48 -23.18 -16.71
C ILE A 21 4.53 -22.39 -18.02
N THR A 22 4.76 -23.09 -19.12
CA THR A 22 4.78 -22.51 -20.47
C THR A 22 3.50 -22.82 -21.24
N PRO A 23 3.18 -22.09 -22.33
CA PRO A 23 1.99 -22.37 -23.13
C PRO A 23 1.90 -23.82 -23.60
N GLY A 24 0.76 -24.46 -23.33
CA GLY A 24 0.50 -25.85 -23.72
C GLY A 24 0.94 -26.90 -22.69
N GLU A 25 1.55 -26.48 -21.60
CA GLU A 25 2.01 -27.35 -20.52
C GLU A 25 0.93 -27.54 -19.45
N THR A 26 0.96 -28.70 -18.80
CA THR A 26 0.15 -29.00 -17.59
C THR A 26 1.08 -29.59 -16.56
N GLU A 27 1.20 -28.91 -15.41
CA GLU A 27 2.01 -29.36 -14.29
C GLU A 27 1.13 -29.56 -13.04
N ALA A 28 1.45 -30.60 -12.26
CA ALA A 28 0.81 -30.82 -10.97
C ALA A 28 1.58 -30.04 -9.90
N THR A 29 0.90 -29.09 -9.22
CA THR A 29 1.53 -28.33 -8.15
C THR A 29 1.80 -29.18 -6.91
N GLY A 30 2.93 -28.91 -6.25
CA GLY A 30 3.30 -29.51 -4.96
C GLY A 30 2.52 -28.97 -3.76
N GLY A 31 1.85 -27.82 -3.90
CA GLY A 31 1.08 -27.19 -2.80
C GLY A 31 0.38 -25.91 -3.22
N LEU A 32 -0.72 -25.62 -2.52
CA LEU A 32 -1.46 -24.37 -2.63
C LEU A 32 -1.52 -23.71 -1.25
N ASN A 33 -1.10 -22.45 -1.19
CA ASN A 33 -1.29 -21.61 -0.02
C ASN A 33 -2.22 -20.45 -0.38
N LEU A 34 -3.11 -20.11 0.53
CA LEU A 34 -4.01 -18.96 0.41
C LEU A 34 -3.57 -17.89 1.41
N TYR A 35 -3.25 -16.71 0.91
CA TYR A 35 -2.90 -15.55 1.73
C TYR A 35 -3.83 -14.38 1.48
N LEU A 36 -4.00 -13.56 2.50
CA LEU A 36 -4.62 -12.25 2.35
C LEU A 36 -3.59 -11.27 1.80
N GLY A 37 -3.93 -10.62 0.72
CA GLY A 37 -3.10 -9.66 0.00
C GLY A 37 -3.92 -8.51 -0.56
N GLY A 38 -3.27 -7.73 -1.41
CA GLY A 38 -3.77 -6.45 -1.89
C GLY A 38 -3.15 -5.30 -1.09
N LYS A 39 -2.65 -4.30 -1.81
CA LYS A 39 -1.98 -3.15 -1.17
C LYS A 39 -2.90 -2.42 -0.20
N GLY A 40 -4.19 -2.34 -0.53
CA GLY A 40 -5.18 -1.68 0.32
C GLY A 40 -5.24 -2.27 1.71
N ILE A 41 -5.51 -3.58 1.81
CA ILE A 41 -5.64 -4.22 3.13
C ILE A 41 -4.30 -4.30 3.87
N ASN A 42 -3.18 -4.54 3.15
CA ASN A 42 -1.84 -4.55 3.75
C ASN A 42 -1.52 -3.22 4.43
N GLN A 43 -1.78 -2.10 3.75
CA GLN A 43 -1.53 -0.75 4.28
C GLN A 43 -2.49 -0.41 5.43
N SER A 44 -3.75 -0.86 5.39
CA SER A 44 -4.68 -0.71 6.52
C SER A 44 -4.22 -1.48 7.75
N ILE A 45 -3.78 -2.72 7.58
CA ILE A 45 -3.25 -3.52 8.70
C ILE A 45 -1.94 -2.92 9.23
N ALA A 46 -1.08 -2.40 8.35
CA ALA A 46 0.14 -1.71 8.77
C ALA A 46 -0.18 -0.46 9.62
N LEU A 47 -1.16 0.35 9.22
CA LEU A 47 -1.66 1.48 10.01
C LEU A 47 -2.20 1.04 11.37
N ALA A 48 -3.04 -0.01 11.40
CA ALA A 48 -3.62 -0.52 12.65
C ALA A 48 -2.54 -1.06 13.59
N LYS A 49 -1.59 -1.86 13.09
CA LYS A 49 -0.45 -2.37 13.88
C LYS A 49 0.50 -1.26 14.35
N ALA A 50 0.55 -0.13 13.61
CA ALA A 50 1.25 1.08 14.03
C ALA A 50 0.46 1.91 15.07
N GLY A 51 -0.76 1.51 15.45
CA GLY A 51 -1.57 2.14 16.49
C GLY A 51 -2.58 3.18 15.99
N VAL A 52 -2.81 3.28 14.69
CA VAL A 52 -3.77 4.23 14.10
C VAL A 52 -5.16 3.61 13.97
N ARG A 53 -6.18 4.37 14.28
CA ARG A 53 -7.57 3.99 13.93
C ARG A 53 -7.80 4.24 12.46
N VAL A 54 -7.83 3.17 11.69
CA VAL A 54 -8.05 3.19 10.23
C VAL A 54 -9.38 2.53 9.89
N CYS A 55 -10.14 3.19 8.99
CA CYS A 55 -11.29 2.61 8.33
C CYS A 55 -10.85 2.08 6.96
N HIS A 56 -11.25 0.85 6.62
CA HIS A 56 -11.04 0.32 5.27
C HIS A 56 -12.34 0.34 4.50
N GLY A 57 -12.32 0.98 3.33
CA GLY A 57 -13.37 0.96 2.32
C GLY A 57 -12.96 0.07 1.15
N GLY A 58 -13.86 -0.83 0.74
CA GLY A 58 -13.61 -1.75 -0.37
C GLY A 58 -14.75 -2.72 -0.57
N LEU A 59 -14.65 -3.54 -1.62
CA LEU A 59 -15.67 -4.53 -1.94
C LEU A 59 -15.06 -5.93 -1.95
N ILE A 60 -15.84 -6.90 -1.49
CA ILE A 60 -15.52 -8.33 -1.47
C ILE A 60 -16.67 -9.14 -2.04
N GLY A 61 -16.38 -10.35 -2.50
CA GLY A 61 -17.37 -11.34 -2.85
C GLY A 61 -17.79 -12.21 -1.66
N ASP A 62 -18.54 -13.28 -1.94
CA ASP A 62 -18.93 -14.27 -0.93
C ASP A 62 -17.71 -14.99 -0.32
N ASP A 63 -16.63 -15.08 -1.06
CA ASP A 63 -15.34 -15.64 -0.65
C ASP A 63 -14.46 -14.70 0.18
N GLY A 64 -14.92 -13.46 0.43
CA GLY A 64 -14.13 -12.42 1.11
C GLY A 64 -14.23 -12.42 2.64
N GLN A 65 -14.92 -13.38 3.28
CA GLN A 65 -15.05 -13.43 4.74
C GLN A 65 -13.71 -13.34 5.49
N PRO A 66 -12.62 -13.97 5.02
CA PRO A 66 -11.32 -13.89 5.70
C PRO A 66 -10.78 -12.46 5.88
N PHE A 67 -11.20 -11.50 5.04
CA PHE A 67 -10.81 -10.10 5.21
C PHE A 67 -11.53 -9.43 6.39
N LEU A 68 -12.79 -9.76 6.61
CA LEU A 68 -13.55 -9.25 7.76
C LEU A 68 -12.95 -9.80 9.07
N ASP A 69 -12.62 -11.09 9.08
CA ASP A 69 -11.99 -11.76 10.20
C ASP A 69 -10.61 -11.12 10.51
N ALA A 70 -9.80 -10.84 9.50
CA ALA A 70 -8.52 -10.15 9.65
C ALA A 70 -8.68 -8.70 10.12
N CYS A 71 -9.68 -7.97 9.63
CA CYS A 71 -9.97 -6.63 10.12
C CYS A 71 -10.30 -6.63 11.62
N GLU A 72 -11.10 -7.60 12.08
CA GLU A 72 -11.42 -7.78 13.51
C GLU A 72 -10.15 -8.12 14.31
N GLU A 73 -9.34 -9.08 13.83
CA GLU A 73 -8.10 -9.50 14.49
C GLU A 73 -7.11 -8.35 14.66
N TYR A 74 -6.90 -7.54 13.61
CA TYR A 74 -5.88 -6.49 13.59
C TYR A 74 -6.41 -5.10 13.97
N GLY A 75 -7.71 -4.95 14.24
CA GLY A 75 -8.30 -3.69 14.69
C GLY A 75 -8.53 -2.67 13.57
N VAL A 76 -8.74 -3.13 12.34
CA VAL A 76 -9.16 -2.30 11.21
C VAL A 76 -10.68 -2.15 11.22
N ASP A 77 -11.19 -0.93 11.11
CA ASP A 77 -12.64 -0.70 11.03
C ASP A 77 -13.16 -1.05 9.64
N ALA A 78 -13.87 -2.17 9.56
CA ALA A 78 -14.38 -2.77 8.33
C ALA A 78 -15.78 -2.30 7.93
N ARG A 79 -16.38 -1.29 8.60
CA ARG A 79 -17.77 -0.85 8.36
C ARG A 79 -18.07 -0.46 6.91
N TYR A 80 -17.05 -0.09 6.15
CA TYR A 80 -17.17 0.28 4.74
C TYR A 80 -16.76 -0.85 3.78
N ILE A 81 -16.40 -2.03 4.28
CA ILE A 81 -16.25 -3.21 3.43
C ILE A 81 -17.64 -3.77 3.14
N ARG A 82 -17.98 -3.89 1.86
CA ARG A 82 -19.28 -4.41 1.42
C ARG A 82 -19.14 -5.68 0.61
N LYS A 83 -20.08 -6.59 0.85
CA LYS A 83 -20.21 -7.81 0.07
C LYS A 83 -21.08 -7.56 -1.16
N ILE A 84 -20.63 -8.07 -2.32
CA ILE A 84 -21.34 -8.00 -3.60
C ILE A 84 -21.37 -9.38 -4.27
N GLU A 85 -22.13 -9.55 -5.34
CA GLU A 85 -22.22 -10.84 -6.07
C GLU A 85 -20.94 -11.20 -6.85
N GLU A 86 -20.09 -10.19 -7.17
CA GLU A 86 -18.82 -10.41 -7.86
C GLU A 86 -17.82 -11.14 -6.95
N LYS A 87 -16.89 -11.90 -7.55
CA LYS A 87 -15.79 -12.54 -6.83
C LYS A 87 -14.86 -11.50 -6.20
N THR A 88 -14.34 -11.82 -5.04
CA THR A 88 -13.25 -11.03 -4.44
C THR A 88 -12.08 -10.95 -5.42
N GLY A 89 -11.37 -9.82 -5.44
CA GLY A 89 -10.11 -9.69 -6.16
C GLY A 89 -9.17 -10.82 -5.76
N HIS A 90 -8.44 -11.40 -6.71
CA HIS A 90 -7.52 -12.48 -6.38
C HIS A 90 -6.34 -12.55 -7.35
N THR A 91 -5.29 -13.18 -6.90
CA THR A 91 -4.13 -13.49 -7.74
C THR A 91 -3.92 -15.00 -7.85
N VAL A 92 -3.37 -15.42 -8.98
CA VAL A 92 -2.76 -16.73 -9.16
C VAL A 92 -1.26 -16.49 -9.27
N ILE A 93 -0.53 -16.96 -8.28
CA ILE A 93 0.91 -16.77 -8.16
C ILE A 93 1.59 -18.13 -8.28
N GLN A 94 2.47 -18.28 -9.26
CA GLN A 94 3.37 -19.41 -9.36
C GLN A 94 4.71 -19.01 -8.76
N ILE A 95 5.28 -19.85 -7.91
CA ILE A 95 6.64 -19.66 -7.37
C ILE A 95 7.43 -20.93 -7.63
N ASP A 96 8.52 -20.81 -8.40
CA ASP A 96 9.39 -21.92 -8.72
C ASP A 96 10.43 -22.20 -7.62
N LYS A 97 11.16 -23.31 -7.74
CA LYS A 97 12.23 -23.71 -6.80
C LYS A 97 13.43 -22.75 -6.73
N HIS A 98 13.51 -21.79 -7.65
CA HIS A 98 14.53 -20.74 -7.66
C HIS A 98 14.02 -19.41 -7.07
N GLY A 99 12.73 -19.36 -6.63
CA GLY A 99 12.09 -18.19 -6.08
C GLY A 99 11.63 -17.20 -7.16
N GLN A 100 11.63 -17.58 -8.44
CA GLN A 100 11.02 -16.76 -9.49
C GLN A 100 9.51 -16.86 -9.39
N ASN A 101 8.81 -15.77 -9.68
CA ASN A 101 7.35 -15.76 -9.65
C ASN A 101 6.73 -15.28 -10.97
N SER A 102 5.49 -15.71 -11.17
CA SER A 102 4.58 -15.20 -12.20
C SER A 102 3.23 -14.95 -11.55
N ILE A 103 2.67 -13.76 -11.78
CA ILE A 103 1.46 -13.30 -11.11
C ILE A 103 0.40 -12.95 -12.14
N LEU A 104 -0.75 -13.60 -12.04
CA LEU A 104 -1.96 -13.22 -12.76
C LEU A 104 -2.93 -12.59 -11.77
N LEU A 105 -3.33 -11.34 -12.01
CA LEU A 105 -4.26 -10.59 -11.16
C LEU A 105 -5.64 -10.52 -11.81
N TYR A 106 -6.66 -10.90 -11.06
CA TYR A 106 -8.06 -10.63 -11.36
C TYR A 106 -8.60 -9.58 -10.39
N GLY A 107 -9.03 -8.43 -10.92
CA GLY A 107 -9.47 -7.31 -10.08
C GLY A 107 -10.78 -7.59 -9.33
N GLY A 108 -11.71 -8.35 -9.91
CA GLY A 108 -12.97 -8.74 -9.27
C GLY A 108 -13.71 -7.58 -8.62
N ALA A 109 -14.16 -7.77 -7.40
CA ALA A 109 -14.89 -6.78 -6.62
C ALA A 109 -14.16 -5.43 -6.49
N ASN A 110 -12.81 -5.42 -6.50
CA ASN A 110 -12.04 -4.17 -6.46
C ASN A 110 -12.30 -3.24 -7.65
N GLN A 111 -12.86 -3.75 -8.74
CA GLN A 111 -13.21 -2.97 -9.94
C GLN A 111 -14.70 -2.64 -10.02
N CYS A 112 -15.46 -2.85 -8.94
CA CYS A 112 -16.91 -2.68 -8.89
C CYS A 112 -17.38 -1.54 -7.99
N LEU A 113 -16.48 -0.67 -7.52
CA LEU A 113 -16.86 0.54 -6.78
C LEU A 113 -17.81 1.39 -7.64
N THR A 114 -18.83 1.95 -7.01
CA THR A 114 -19.75 2.90 -7.62
C THR A 114 -19.58 4.29 -7.03
N GLU A 115 -19.93 5.32 -7.77
CA GLU A 115 -19.91 6.71 -7.27
C GLU A 115 -20.76 6.84 -6.01
N GLY A 116 -21.95 6.22 -5.98
CA GLY A 116 -22.82 6.25 -4.80
C GLY A 116 -22.19 5.61 -3.56
N TYR A 117 -21.42 4.52 -3.73
CA TYR A 117 -20.65 3.93 -2.65
C TYR A 117 -19.56 4.87 -2.14
N VAL A 118 -18.82 5.50 -3.05
CA VAL A 118 -17.77 6.48 -2.72
C VAL A 118 -18.33 7.67 -1.96
N ASP A 119 -19.44 8.24 -2.44
CA ASP A 119 -20.11 9.38 -1.81
C ASP A 119 -20.58 9.05 -0.40
N GLU A 120 -21.17 7.87 -0.20
CA GLU A 120 -21.61 7.40 1.11
C GLU A 120 -20.42 7.23 2.08
N VAL A 121 -19.35 6.59 1.65
CA VAL A 121 -18.16 6.41 2.50
C VAL A 121 -17.54 7.76 2.84
N LEU A 122 -17.35 8.62 1.87
CA LEU A 122 -16.75 9.93 2.09
C LEU A 122 -17.62 10.86 2.94
N ALA A 123 -18.96 10.65 3.00
CA ALA A 123 -19.87 11.48 3.79
C ALA A 123 -19.47 11.55 5.28
N ASP A 124 -18.89 10.49 5.80
CA ASP A 124 -18.49 10.39 7.21
C ASP A 124 -17.14 11.04 7.53
N PHE A 125 -16.42 11.53 6.50
CA PHE A 125 -15.09 12.14 6.64
C PHE A 125 -15.13 13.65 6.38
N ALA A 126 -14.14 14.38 6.91
CA ALA A 126 -14.09 15.83 6.88
C ALA A 126 -12.72 16.36 6.46
N ALA A 127 -12.64 17.68 6.26
CA ALA A 127 -11.38 18.37 5.98
C ALA A 127 -10.31 18.02 7.03
N GLY A 128 -9.11 17.73 6.54
CA GLY A 128 -7.96 17.33 7.36
C GLY A 128 -7.92 15.83 7.72
N ASP A 129 -8.98 15.04 7.48
CA ASP A 129 -8.87 13.57 7.53
C ASP A 129 -8.01 13.07 6.36
N ILE A 130 -7.31 11.95 6.54
CA ILE A 130 -6.45 11.36 5.50
C ILE A 130 -7.26 10.34 4.69
N LEU A 131 -7.17 10.46 3.37
CA LEU A 131 -7.57 9.41 2.44
C LEU A 131 -6.30 8.76 1.86
N LEU A 132 -6.16 7.46 2.08
CA LEU A 132 -5.09 6.64 1.49
C LEU A 132 -5.64 5.86 0.30
N LEU A 133 -4.92 5.90 -0.82
CA LEU A 133 -5.28 5.25 -2.07
C LEU A 133 -4.09 4.49 -2.67
N GLN A 134 -4.40 3.44 -3.43
CA GLN A 134 -3.47 2.71 -4.32
C GLN A 134 -4.10 2.59 -5.70
N ASN A 135 -3.31 2.21 -6.72
CA ASN A 135 -3.85 2.03 -8.07
C ASN A 135 -4.38 0.61 -8.32
N GLU A 136 -5.17 0.10 -7.39
CA GLU A 136 -5.72 -1.27 -7.49
C GLU A 136 -7.26 -1.32 -7.50
N VAL A 137 -7.93 -0.17 -7.37
CA VAL A 137 -9.40 -0.06 -7.46
C VAL A 137 -9.82 0.80 -8.66
N ASN A 138 -11.09 0.71 -9.04
CA ASN A 138 -11.66 1.60 -10.05
C ASN A 138 -12.02 2.98 -9.45
N LEU A 139 -12.46 3.92 -10.29
CA LEU A 139 -12.94 5.26 -9.93
C LEU A 139 -11.92 6.17 -9.22
N LEU A 140 -10.61 5.89 -9.29
CA LEU A 140 -9.60 6.74 -8.65
C LEU A 140 -9.76 8.24 -8.97
N PRO A 141 -10.01 8.67 -10.22
CA PRO A 141 -10.23 10.08 -10.51
C PRO A 141 -11.40 10.68 -9.72
N TYR A 142 -12.53 9.97 -9.68
CA TYR A 142 -13.71 10.39 -8.93
C TYR A 142 -13.45 10.49 -7.42
N ILE A 143 -12.79 9.46 -6.87
CA ILE A 143 -12.44 9.41 -5.43
C ILE A 143 -11.53 10.59 -5.05
N VAL A 144 -10.50 10.85 -5.87
CA VAL A 144 -9.57 11.98 -5.66
C VAL A 144 -10.30 13.31 -5.73
N ASP A 145 -11.16 13.52 -6.73
CA ASP A 145 -11.92 14.74 -6.90
C ASP A 145 -12.81 15.02 -5.69
N LYS A 146 -13.59 14.03 -5.27
CA LYS A 146 -14.50 14.15 -4.13
C LYS A 146 -13.77 14.39 -2.80
N ALA A 147 -12.66 13.69 -2.57
CA ALA A 147 -11.86 13.89 -1.36
C ALA A 147 -11.21 15.28 -1.34
N TYR A 148 -10.72 15.75 -2.49
CA TYR A 148 -10.16 17.09 -2.63
C TYR A 148 -11.20 18.18 -2.37
N GLU A 149 -12.42 18.06 -2.93
CA GLU A 149 -13.54 18.97 -2.67
C GLU A 149 -13.90 19.05 -1.18
N LYS A 150 -13.72 17.95 -0.44
CA LYS A 150 -13.95 17.90 1.01
C LYS A 150 -12.77 18.43 1.84
N GLY A 151 -11.64 18.78 1.22
CA GLY A 151 -10.43 19.25 1.92
C GLY A 151 -9.70 18.14 2.68
N MET A 152 -9.84 16.88 2.27
CA MET A 152 -9.09 15.78 2.84
C MET A 152 -7.63 15.82 2.41
N VAL A 153 -6.74 15.26 3.23
CA VAL A 153 -5.33 15.04 2.88
C VAL A 153 -5.25 13.74 2.08
N ILE A 154 -4.92 13.83 0.80
CA ILE A 154 -4.90 12.66 -0.09
C ILE A 154 -3.48 12.10 -0.15
N ALA A 155 -3.29 10.87 0.35
CA ALA A 155 -2.08 10.09 0.24
C ALA A 155 -2.25 9.04 -0.87
N LEU A 156 -1.35 9.02 -1.83
CA LEU A 156 -1.38 8.08 -2.95
C LEU A 156 -0.10 7.24 -2.99
N ASN A 157 -0.28 5.92 -2.94
CA ASN A 157 0.72 4.98 -3.42
C ASN A 157 0.36 4.60 -4.86
N PRO A 158 1.06 5.11 -5.89
CA PRO A 158 0.64 4.94 -7.29
C PRO A 158 0.92 3.55 -7.87
N SER A 159 1.20 2.57 -7.02
CA SER A 159 1.50 1.20 -7.42
C SER A 159 0.24 0.33 -7.63
N PRO A 160 0.23 -0.52 -8.67
CA PRO A 160 1.13 -0.54 -9.83
C PRO A 160 0.86 0.65 -10.77
N TYR A 161 1.91 1.33 -11.21
CA TYR A 161 1.75 2.45 -12.14
C TYR A 161 1.30 1.94 -13.51
N ASN A 162 0.25 2.54 -14.05
CA ASN A 162 -0.26 2.25 -15.39
C ASN A 162 -1.08 3.44 -15.94
N GLU A 163 -1.56 3.30 -17.17
CA GLU A 163 -2.33 4.33 -17.91
C GLU A 163 -3.60 4.83 -17.20
N LYS A 164 -4.16 4.07 -16.23
CA LYS A 164 -5.33 4.52 -15.48
C LYS A 164 -5.03 5.77 -14.64
N LEU A 165 -3.78 5.89 -14.17
CA LEU A 165 -3.34 7.05 -13.39
C LEU A 165 -3.22 8.34 -14.20
N GLU A 166 -3.11 8.26 -15.52
CA GLU A 166 -3.10 9.44 -16.39
C GLU A 166 -4.40 10.24 -16.34
N LYS A 167 -5.50 9.60 -15.90
CA LYS A 167 -6.81 10.22 -15.72
C LYS A 167 -6.99 10.90 -14.36
N VAL A 168 -6.07 10.64 -13.43
CA VAL A 168 -6.11 11.23 -12.09
C VAL A 168 -5.45 12.60 -12.11
N ASP A 169 -6.12 13.59 -11.57
CA ASP A 169 -5.51 14.91 -11.35
C ASP A 169 -4.52 14.82 -10.18
N MET A 170 -3.27 14.49 -10.51
CA MET A 170 -2.19 14.32 -9.55
C MET A 170 -1.86 15.60 -8.77
N THR A 171 -2.29 16.79 -9.25
CA THR A 171 -2.07 18.05 -8.53
C THR A 171 -2.90 18.16 -7.24
N LYS A 172 -3.91 17.31 -7.08
CA LYS A 172 -4.76 17.19 -5.88
C LYS A 172 -4.17 16.31 -4.80
N ILE A 173 -3.10 15.58 -5.11
CA ILE A 173 -2.44 14.67 -4.17
C ILE A 173 -1.58 15.45 -3.20
N SER A 174 -1.76 15.20 -1.91
CA SER A 174 -1.02 15.85 -0.83
C SER A 174 0.27 15.12 -0.46
N ILE A 175 0.28 13.79 -0.62
CA ILE A 175 1.41 12.94 -0.23
C ILE A 175 1.56 11.83 -1.28
N PHE A 176 2.73 11.71 -1.87
CA PHE A 176 3.09 10.56 -2.69
C PHE A 176 3.99 9.61 -1.89
N LEU A 177 3.64 8.32 -1.87
CA LEU A 177 4.45 7.25 -1.30
C LEU A 177 4.75 6.26 -2.44
N LEU A 178 5.96 6.28 -2.97
CA LEU A 178 6.30 5.55 -4.19
C LEU A 178 7.75 5.01 -4.12
N ASN A 179 8.03 4.03 -4.95
CA ASN A 179 9.39 3.54 -5.14
C ASN A 179 10.07 4.19 -6.36
N GLU A 180 11.33 3.83 -6.61
CA GLU A 180 12.10 4.36 -7.74
C GLU A 180 11.49 4.03 -9.11
N VAL A 181 10.76 2.91 -9.24
CA VAL A 181 10.13 2.50 -10.50
C VAL A 181 8.97 3.43 -10.83
N GLU A 182 8.04 3.62 -9.89
CA GLU A 182 6.92 4.55 -10.05
C GLU A 182 7.42 5.99 -10.17
N GLY A 183 8.45 6.35 -9.39
CA GLY A 183 9.11 7.65 -9.49
C GLY A 183 9.68 7.92 -10.88
N ALA A 184 10.32 6.92 -11.47
CA ALA A 184 10.84 7.04 -12.83
C ALA A 184 9.72 7.16 -13.88
N GLN A 185 8.62 6.42 -13.71
CA GLN A 185 7.47 6.49 -14.60
C GLN A 185 6.78 7.87 -14.57
N ILE A 186 6.69 8.52 -13.40
CA ILE A 186 6.07 9.83 -13.25
C ILE A 186 7.02 10.96 -13.72
N SER A 187 8.30 10.85 -13.39
CA SER A 187 9.29 11.91 -13.64
C SER A 187 9.96 11.83 -14.99
N GLY A 188 10.11 10.61 -15.54
CA GLY A 188 10.91 10.34 -16.72
C GLY A 188 12.42 10.19 -16.43
N SER A 189 12.84 10.13 -15.17
CA SER A 189 14.24 9.96 -14.74
C SER A 189 14.39 8.77 -13.80
N THR A 190 15.54 8.11 -13.83
CA THR A 190 15.90 7.04 -12.87
C THR A 190 16.82 7.54 -11.74
N ASP A 191 17.31 8.78 -11.81
CA ASP A 191 18.09 9.38 -10.73
C ASP A 191 17.16 9.86 -9.61
N PRO A 192 17.32 9.42 -8.35
CA PRO A 192 16.43 9.78 -7.26
C PRO A 192 16.32 11.28 -7.01
N LYS A 193 17.41 12.05 -7.22
CA LYS A 193 17.39 13.50 -7.02
C LYS A 193 16.60 14.20 -8.12
N GLU A 194 16.76 13.76 -9.37
CA GLU A 194 15.97 14.28 -10.49
C GLU A 194 14.51 13.86 -10.39
N ILE A 195 14.20 12.62 -9.92
CA ILE A 195 12.83 12.21 -9.61
C ILE A 195 12.17 13.20 -8.64
N LEU A 196 12.81 13.45 -7.50
CA LEU A 196 12.28 14.38 -6.48
C LEU A 196 12.12 15.80 -7.01
N LYS A 197 13.12 16.30 -7.73
CA LYS A 197 13.08 17.64 -8.32
C LYS A 197 11.90 17.79 -9.29
N VAL A 198 11.77 16.88 -10.25
CA VAL A 198 10.68 16.90 -11.24
C VAL A 198 9.31 16.75 -10.56
N MET A 199 9.19 15.89 -9.55
CA MET A 199 7.94 15.73 -8.81
C MET A 199 7.57 16.98 -8.03
N LEU A 200 8.51 17.62 -7.35
CA LEU A 200 8.26 18.88 -6.62
C LEU A 200 7.97 20.06 -7.55
N GLU A 201 8.52 20.06 -8.77
CA GLU A 201 8.16 21.05 -9.81
C GLU A 201 6.73 20.81 -10.33
N LYS A 202 6.34 19.55 -10.56
CA LYS A 202 4.99 19.19 -11.02
C LYS A 202 3.92 19.32 -9.94
N PHE A 203 4.27 19.01 -8.69
CA PHE A 203 3.36 18.93 -7.54
C PHE A 203 3.88 19.76 -6.36
N PRO A 204 3.93 21.10 -6.46
CA PRO A 204 4.63 21.97 -5.49
C PRO A 204 4.01 21.98 -4.09
N HIS A 205 2.80 21.46 -3.92
CA HIS A 205 2.12 21.37 -2.61
C HIS A 205 2.22 19.98 -1.98
N ALA A 206 2.79 19.01 -2.71
CA ALA A 206 2.87 17.65 -2.25
C ALA A 206 4.13 17.38 -1.43
N ARG A 207 4.04 16.41 -0.55
CA ARG A 207 5.14 15.73 0.12
C ARG A 207 5.48 14.47 -0.66
N ILE A 208 6.74 14.26 -0.95
CA ILE A 208 7.19 13.10 -1.72
C ILE A 208 7.99 12.18 -0.80
N VAL A 209 7.58 10.92 -0.72
CA VAL A 209 8.28 9.86 0.00
C VAL A 209 8.73 8.82 -1.02
N LEU A 210 10.01 8.84 -1.35
CA LEU A 210 10.62 7.96 -2.34
C LEU A 210 11.39 6.85 -1.64
N THR A 211 10.93 5.60 -1.77
CA THR A 211 11.66 4.42 -1.28
C THR A 211 12.63 3.91 -2.35
N LEU A 212 13.84 3.55 -1.93
CA LEU A 212 14.97 3.16 -2.79
C LEU A 212 15.41 1.71 -2.51
N GLY A 213 14.46 0.85 -2.15
CA GLY A 213 14.73 -0.54 -1.83
C GLY A 213 15.84 -0.68 -0.78
N LYS A 214 16.96 -1.28 -1.15
CA LYS A 214 18.11 -1.52 -0.27
C LYS A 214 18.92 -0.25 0.08
N ASP A 215 18.66 0.86 -0.57
CA ASP A 215 19.42 2.10 -0.37
C ASP A 215 18.71 3.04 0.62
N GLY A 216 17.47 2.75 1.02
CA GLY A 216 16.76 3.53 2.04
C GLY A 216 15.52 4.24 1.53
N ALA A 217 15.25 5.45 2.05
CA ALA A 217 14.12 6.27 1.66
C ALA A 217 14.46 7.76 1.77
N ILE A 218 13.86 8.56 0.90
CA ILE A 218 13.98 10.02 0.91
C ILE A 218 12.59 10.63 1.09
N TYR A 219 12.47 11.56 2.00
CA TYR A 219 11.36 12.50 2.07
C TYR A 219 11.78 13.82 1.48
N ALA A 220 10.94 14.47 0.71
CA ALA A 220 11.14 15.83 0.22
C ALA A 220 9.82 16.59 0.12
N ASP A 221 9.85 17.87 0.47
CA ASP A 221 8.86 18.89 0.12
C ASP A 221 9.57 20.17 -0.30
N GLN A 222 8.85 21.30 -0.43
CA GLN A 222 9.45 22.58 -0.85
C GLN A 222 10.40 23.18 0.20
N ALA A 223 10.32 22.76 1.45
CA ALA A 223 11.08 23.35 2.55
C ALA A 223 12.26 22.49 2.98
N GLU A 224 12.12 21.16 2.92
CA GLU A 224 13.09 20.26 3.53
C GLU A 224 13.22 18.93 2.78
N MET A 225 14.37 18.28 2.96
CA MET A 225 14.65 16.95 2.43
C MET A 225 15.40 16.15 3.49
N TYR A 226 14.95 14.91 3.71
CA TYR A 226 15.57 13.97 4.64
C TYR A 226 15.83 12.63 3.98
N PHE A 227 16.99 12.06 4.26
CA PHE A 227 17.36 10.73 3.83
C PHE A 227 17.47 9.80 5.05
N GLN A 228 16.84 8.65 4.95
CA GLN A 228 16.94 7.57 5.93
C GLN A 228 17.54 6.34 5.26
N PRO A 229 18.75 5.89 5.68
CA PRO A 229 19.30 4.61 5.21
C PRO A 229 18.49 3.43 5.74
N ILE A 230 18.68 2.26 5.12
CA ILE A 230 18.07 1.02 5.62
C ILE A 230 18.66 0.62 6.98
N PHE A 231 17.92 -0.23 7.70
CA PHE A 231 18.45 -1.07 8.75
C PHE A 231 18.85 -2.42 8.13
N PRO A 232 20.16 -2.75 8.05
CA PRO A 232 20.61 -3.97 7.38
C PRO A 232 20.07 -5.22 8.09
N VAL A 233 19.42 -6.11 7.34
CA VAL A 233 18.85 -7.36 7.83
C VAL A 233 19.02 -8.46 6.78
N LYS A 234 18.92 -9.73 7.21
CA LYS A 234 18.82 -10.84 6.26
C LYS A 234 17.40 -10.90 5.71
N THR A 235 17.23 -10.53 4.45
CA THR A 235 15.95 -10.58 3.74
C THR A 235 15.50 -12.02 3.52
N VAL A 236 14.23 -12.29 3.81
CA VAL A 236 13.53 -13.55 3.56
C VAL A 236 12.49 -13.34 2.46
N ASP A 237 11.66 -12.30 2.58
CA ASP A 237 10.59 -11.96 1.64
C ASP A 237 10.39 -10.45 1.64
N THR A 238 10.26 -9.84 0.46
CA THR A 238 10.03 -8.39 0.33
C THR A 238 8.56 -8.01 0.19
N THR A 239 7.67 -8.99 0.24
CA THR A 239 6.21 -8.75 0.17
C THR A 239 5.76 -7.81 1.29
N ALA A 240 4.92 -6.87 0.96
CA ALA A 240 4.38 -5.85 1.88
C ALA A 240 5.41 -4.92 2.57
N ALA A 241 6.70 -4.92 2.17
CA ALA A 241 7.69 -3.99 2.71
C ALA A 241 7.30 -2.52 2.50
N GLY A 242 6.88 -2.18 1.28
CA GLY A 242 6.39 -0.84 0.93
C GLY A 242 5.06 -0.50 1.60
N ASP A 243 4.15 -1.48 1.74
CA ASP A 243 2.87 -1.31 2.44
C ASP A 243 3.10 -1.04 3.93
N THR A 244 4.03 -1.77 4.55
CA THR A 244 4.48 -1.56 5.93
C THR A 244 5.06 -0.16 6.11
N PHE A 245 5.98 0.24 5.22
CA PHE A 245 6.56 1.58 5.25
C PHE A 245 5.47 2.66 5.16
N THR A 246 4.54 2.53 4.20
CA THR A 246 3.42 3.45 4.00
C THR A 246 2.55 3.58 5.24
N GLY A 247 2.15 2.46 5.85
CA GLY A 247 1.32 2.46 7.06
C GLY A 247 2.02 3.15 8.24
N TYR A 248 3.29 2.86 8.49
CA TYR A 248 4.06 3.47 9.56
C TYR A 248 4.36 4.95 9.30
N PHE A 249 4.61 5.34 8.05
CA PHE A 249 4.81 6.73 7.68
C PHE A 249 3.55 7.58 7.97
N LEU A 250 2.39 7.13 7.52
CA LEU A 250 1.13 7.82 7.78
C LEU A 250 0.77 7.81 9.28
N ALA A 251 1.11 6.74 10.00
CA ALA A 251 0.92 6.68 11.45
C ALA A 251 1.69 7.80 12.16
N GLY A 252 2.97 7.97 11.86
CA GLY A 252 3.77 9.06 12.42
C GLY A 252 3.22 10.45 12.07
N LEU A 253 2.71 10.63 10.85
CA LEU A 253 2.07 11.89 10.43
C LEU A 253 0.80 12.18 11.25
N THR A 254 -0.04 11.18 11.52
CA THR A 254 -1.27 11.37 12.33
C THR A 254 -0.97 11.80 13.75
N GLU A 255 0.19 11.46 14.26
CA GLU A 255 0.67 11.81 15.60
C GLU A 255 1.46 13.13 15.63
N GLY A 256 1.75 13.72 14.47
CA GLY A 256 2.54 14.97 14.37
C GLY A 256 4.02 14.77 14.72
N MET A 257 4.55 13.57 14.51
CA MET A 257 5.98 13.29 14.73
C MET A 257 6.86 14.08 13.76
N PRO A 258 8.12 14.40 14.14
CA PRO A 258 9.10 14.96 13.20
C PRO A 258 9.38 13.99 12.04
N ILE A 259 9.54 14.51 10.83
CA ILE A 259 9.77 13.71 9.60
C ILE A 259 10.97 12.75 9.74
N PRO A 260 12.12 13.14 10.29
CA PRO A 260 13.23 12.20 10.48
C PRO A 260 12.86 10.98 11.35
N ASP A 261 12.07 11.20 12.40
CA ASP A 261 11.62 10.12 13.30
C ASP A 261 10.61 9.21 12.60
N ILE A 262 9.71 9.80 11.78
CA ILE A 262 8.76 9.04 10.95
C ILE A 262 9.52 8.14 9.98
N LEU A 263 10.48 8.68 9.24
CA LEU A 263 11.28 7.91 8.27
C LEU A 263 12.05 6.79 8.98
N ARG A 264 12.66 7.06 10.13
CA ARG A 264 13.40 6.08 10.91
C ARG A 264 12.49 4.94 11.38
N MET A 265 11.31 5.27 11.92
CA MET A 265 10.30 4.30 12.35
C MET A 265 9.80 3.45 11.18
N SER A 266 9.47 4.06 10.05
CA SER A 266 8.96 3.38 8.85
C SER A 266 10.00 2.46 8.22
N ALA A 267 11.27 2.91 8.12
CA ALA A 267 12.36 2.09 7.62
C ALA A 267 12.64 0.89 8.56
N LYS A 268 12.57 1.07 9.88
CA LYS A 268 12.72 -0.02 10.85
C LYS A 268 11.59 -1.02 10.73
N ALA A 269 10.34 -0.57 10.65
CA ALA A 269 9.18 -1.44 10.47
C ALA A 269 9.30 -2.27 9.18
N SER A 270 9.65 -1.62 8.07
CA SER A 270 9.89 -2.31 6.80
C SER A 270 11.05 -3.30 6.88
N SER A 271 12.14 -2.96 7.60
CA SER A 271 13.27 -3.87 7.79
C SER A 271 12.89 -5.13 8.57
N ILE A 272 12.00 -5.03 9.56
CA ILE A 272 11.47 -6.18 10.29
C ILE A 272 10.57 -7.02 9.37
N ALA A 273 9.68 -6.39 8.61
CA ALA A 273 8.78 -7.09 7.70
C ALA A 273 9.54 -7.97 6.71
N VAL A 274 10.61 -7.48 6.09
CA VAL A 274 11.37 -8.27 5.10
C VAL A 274 12.13 -9.47 5.67
N THR A 275 12.19 -9.64 6.99
CA THR A 275 12.77 -10.83 7.63
C THR A 275 11.79 -11.99 7.78
N ARG A 276 10.54 -11.82 7.37
CA ARG A 276 9.41 -12.75 7.54
C ARG A 276 8.75 -13.05 6.20
N SER A 277 8.15 -14.23 6.08
CA SER A 277 7.40 -14.61 4.89
C SER A 277 5.97 -14.09 4.91
N GLY A 278 5.43 -13.77 3.74
CA GLY A 278 4.04 -13.36 3.52
C GLY A 278 3.80 -11.87 3.74
N ALA A 279 2.62 -11.39 3.34
CA ALA A 279 2.23 -9.99 3.44
C ALA A 279 1.82 -9.62 4.88
N VAL A 280 0.55 -9.86 5.21
CA VAL A 280 -0.03 -9.49 6.52
C VAL A 280 0.73 -10.04 7.73
N PRO A 281 1.17 -11.32 7.74
CA PRO A 281 1.91 -11.88 8.88
C PRO A 281 3.28 -11.21 9.10
N SER A 282 3.91 -10.67 8.07
CA SER A 282 5.24 -10.06 8.16
C SER A 282 5.22 -8.69 8.86
N ILE A 283 4.10 -7.97 8.78
CA ILE A 283 3.97 -6.60 9.29
C ILE A 283 4.15 -6.60 10.83
N PRO A 284 5.15 -5.91 11.39
CA PRO A 284 5.37 -5.86 12.83
C PRO A 284 4.31 -5.04 13.55
N TYR A 285 4.15 -5.23 14.85
CA TYR A 285 3.43 -4.30 15.73
C TYR A 285 4.35 -3.15 16.18
N ARG A 286 3.76 -2.00 16.47
CA ARG A 286 4.49 -0.79 16.90
C ARG A 286 5.44 -1.06 18.08
N LYS A 287 5.01 -1.82 19.09
CA LYS A 287 5.85 -2.16 20.25
C LYS A 287 7.16 -2.79 19.79
N GLU A 288 7.11 -3.76 18.91
CA GLU A 288 8.29 -4.44 18.38
C GLU A 288 9.23 -3.48 17.62
N VAL A 289 8.65 -2.58 16.80
CA VAL A 289 9.43 -1.57 16.07
C VAL A 289 10.14 -0.63 17.02
N MET A 290 9.44 -0.16 18.07
CA MET A 290 10.02 0.77 19.05
C MET A 290 11.10 0.13 19.91
N GLU A 291 10.93 -1.14 20.32
CA GLU A 291 11.95 -1.92 21.03
C GLU A 291 13.20 -2.09 20.14
N ALA A 292 13.02 -2.50 18.90
CA ALA A 292 14.14 -2.69 17.96
C ALA A 292 14.85 -1.37 17.59
N LEU A 293 14.18 -0.20 17.69
CA LEU A 293 14.82 1.11 17.52
C LEU A 293 15.69 1.55 18.70
N GLN A 294 15.40 1.04 19.90
CA GLN A 294 16.20 1.33 21.11
C GLN A 294 17.51 0.52 21.12
N GLU A 295 17.54 -0.62 20.40
CA GLU A 295 18.71 -1.49 20.29
C GLU A 295 19.63 -1.14 19.11
N ALA A 296 19.20 -0.19 18.23
CA ALA A 296 19.88 0.20 16.99
C ALA A 296 20.55 1.59 17.13
#